data_e5ffb0011563bf1be1cf0529546dd140
#
_entry.id   e5ffb0011563bf1be1cf0529546dd140
#
_cell.length_a   1.000
_cell.length_b   1.000
_cell.length_c   1.000
_cell.angle_alpha   90.00
_cell.angle_beta   90.00
_cell.angle_gamma   90.00
#
_symmetry.space_group_name_H-M   'P 1'
#
loop_
_entity.id
_entity.type
_entity.pdbx_description
1 polymer ?
#
loop_
_entity_poly.entity_id
_entity_poly.type
_entity_poly.pdbx_seq_one_letter_code
_entity_poly.pdbx_strand_id
1 'polypeptide(L)'
;LLFNEFSENYVPNLVCGDGDVKYHLGYETERNINNSQFKIFLAPNPSHLEAVNSVVEGMARARQRIIGDAETRNRVLPILIHGDAAFAGQGAVAEVLNFSQLPGYRTGGTIHIIINNQIGFTTMPSDARSSAYCTDVAKMIDAPIFHVNGDSPLEVAYVTELAMEYRKTFGRDVVIDIVCYRKHGHNESDEPAFTQPKIYRAIRNKKSTLNIYRDYLLDRNEVKESDIDEITKNYVSRLDLEYDSLSEKSDDSEISFRGASAEFQEDSYSYDIIPTGVSSQKLSSLGEKLVEIPEDFEVNPKIKRMFLAKRENASKEGGPFDWAHAEALAFASLLDSGFPVRLSGQDVRRGTFSQRHCVLYDSKTRNRYAPLAKLKAGPARFCAYNSLLSEAGVLGFDYGYNLMVPEMLICWEAQFGDFVNGAQVIIDQFISSAESKWGKPSNLVMLLPHGYEGQGPEHSSARLERFLQLCAGGNLQVCNLTKPAQYFHALRRQILRKLRKPLILMSPKSLLRHPECVSMEDDFTEESHFREILDDNQLVDHPDRVTRLIFCSGKVYYDLLKFRNSNEIRNTAIIRIEQLYPFH
;
A
#
# COMPACT_ATOMS: atom_id res chain seq x y z
N LEU A 1 -1.43 1.78 -28.43
CA LEU A 1 -0.44 1.23 -27.53
C LEU A 1 0.28 0.05 -28.14
N LEU A 2 -0.42 -1.07 -28.35
CA LEU A 2 0.14 -2.31 -28.89
C LEU A 2 0.90 -2.06 -30.20
N PHE A 3 0.33 -1.26 -31.09
CA PHE A 3 0.94 -0.95 -32.38
C PHE A 3 2.11 0.02 -32.26
N ASN A 4 2.11 0.95 -31.32
CA ASN A 4 3.26 1.84 -31.09
C ASN A 4 4.54 1.08 -30.69
N GLU A 5 4.40 0.01 -29.91
CA GLU A 5 5.57 -0.83 -29.54
C GLU A 5 6.15 -1.62 -30.73
N PHE A 6 5.40 -1.80 -31.80
CA PHE A 6 5.84 -2.44 -33.03
C PHE A 6 6.28 -1.44 -34.11
N SER A 7 6.24 -0.12 -33.83
CA SER A 7 6.70 0.88 -34.78
C SER A 7 8.23 0.94 -34.78
N GLU A 8 8.82 1.12 -35.98
CA GLU A 8 10.29 1.28 -36.13
C GLU A 8 10.84 2.53 -35.42
N ASN A 9 9.95 3.47 -35.03
CA ASN A 9 10.28 4.72 -34.36
C ASN A 9 10.11 4.64 -32.83
N TYR A 10 9.80 3.48 -32.26
CA TYR A 10 9.72 3.32 -30.83
C TYR A 10 11.12 3.39 -30.20
N VAL A 11 11.42 4.49 -29.56
CA VAL A 11 12.60 4.65 -28.72
C VAL A 11 12.20 4.44 -27.27
N PRO A 12 12.68 3.36 -26.61
CA PRO A 12 12.45 3.21 -25.18
C PRO A 12 12.97 4.47 -24.47
N ASN A 13 12.17 5.08 -23.64
CA ASN A 13 12.60 6.25 -22.88
C ASN A 13 13.58 5.80 -21.78
N LEU A 14 14.85 5.68 -22.12
CA LEU A 14 15.93 5.25 -21.24
C LEU A 14 16.23 6.23 -20.10
N VAL A 15 15.63 7.42 -20.13
CA VAL A 15 15.89 8.48 -19.14
C VAL A 15 14.94 8.40 -17.95
N CYS A 16 13.76 7.83 -18.11
CA CYS A 16 12.73 7.78 -17.05
C CYS A 16 12.60 6.41 -16.34
N GLY A 17 13.71 5.69 -16.23
CA GLY A 17 13.73 4.32 -15.70
C GLY A 17 13.59 3.30 -16.83
N ASP A 18 13.97 2.05 -16.54
CA ASP A 18 14.02 0.98 -17.55
C ASP A 18 12.63 0.50 -18.00
N GLY A 19 11.55 1.06 -17.40
CA GLY A 19 10.19 0.65 -17.68
C GLY A 19 9.90 -0.80 -17.27
N ASP A 20 8.86 -1.36 -17.87
CA ASP A 20 8.46 -2.75 -17.66
C ASP A 20 7.86 -3.31 -18.96
N VAL A 21 7.66 -4.62 -19.03
CA VAL A 21 6.99 -5.25 -20.18
C VAL A 21 5.53 -4.79 -20.25
N LYS A 22 4.99 -4.68 -21.45
CA LYS A 22 3.63 -4.16 -21.71
C LYS A 22 2.51 -4.84 -20.89
N TYR A 23 2.69 -6.09 -20.53
CA TYR A 23 1.70 -6.85 -19.74
C TYR A 23 1.58 -6.37 -18.30
N HIS A 24 2.59 -5.69 -17.77
CA HIS A 24 2.65 -5.19 -16.41
C HIS A 24 2.20 -3.74 -16.28
N LEU A 25 2.20 -3.01 -17.39
CA LEU A 25 1.81 -1.60 -17.41
C LEU A 25 0.33 -1.45 -17.09
N GLY A 26 0.02 -0.49 -16.25
CA GLY A 26 -1.35 -0.09 -15.98
C GLY A 26 -1.97 0.69 -17.13
N TYR A 27 -3.27 0.90 -17.07
CA TYR A 27 -3.97 1.70 -18.07
C TYR A 27 -5.15 2.45 -17.45
N GLU A 28 -5.38 3.67 -17.91
CA GLU A 28 -6.51 4.47 -17.46
C GLU A 28 -7.28 4.96 -18.70
N THR A 29 -8.61 4.82 -18.69
CA THR A 29 -9.47 5.28 -19.77
C THR A 29 -10.85 5.64 -19.24
N GLU A 30 -11.55 6.47 -20.02
CA GLU A 30 -12.97 6.78 -19.80
C GLU A 30 -13.81 6.17 -20.91
N ARG A 31 -14.96 5.64 -20.57
CA ARG A 31 -15.93 5.06 -21.51
C ARG A 31 -17.32 5.61 -21.22
N ASN A 32 -18.03 5.98 -22.29
CA ASN A 32 -19.45 6.31 -22.23
C ASN A 32 -20.27 5.07 -22.58
N ILE A 33 -21.04 4.60 -21.62
CA ILE A 33 -21.92 3.43 -21.78
C ILE A 33 -23.32 3.87 -21.32
N ASN A 34 -24.30 3.77 -22.21
CA ASN A 34 -25.70 4.15 -21.93
C ASN A 34 -25.83 5.56 -21.30
N ASN A 35 -25.17 6.55 -21.89
CA ASN A 35 -25.10 7.95 -21.41
C ASN A 35 -24.49 8.15 -20.01
N SER A 36 -23.82 7.15 -19.49
CA SER A 36 -23.07 7.25 -18.25
C SER A 36 -21.56 7.14 -18.51
N GLN A 37 -20.78 8.04 -17.91
CA GLN A 37 -19.33 8.04 -18.04
C GLN A 37 -18.72 7.13 -16.98
N PHE A 38 -17.92 6.17 -17.43
CA PHE A 38 -17.18 5.25 -16.58
C PHE A 38 -15.69 5.49 -16.72
N LYS A 39 -15.01 5.64 -15.58
CA LYS A 39 -13.56 5.66 -15.50
C LYS A 39 -13.08 4.24 -15.20
N ILE A 40 -12.26 3.69 -16.09
CA ILE A 40 -11.68 2.35 -15.94
C ILE A 40 -10.20 2.51 -15.66
N PHE A 41 -9.73 1.86 -14.63
CA PHE A 41 -8.34 1.86 -14.21
C PHE A 41 -7.83 0.42 -14.11
N LEU A 42 -6.80 0.09 -14.88
CA LEU A 42 -6.04 -1.15 -14.75
C LEU A 42 -4.79 -0.88 -13.93
N ALA A 43 -4.66 -1.53 -12.78
CA ALA A 43 -3.48 -1.38 -11.95
C ALA A 43 -2.25 -2.03 -12.61
N PRO A 44 -1.08 -1.38 -12.60
CA PRO A 44 0.15 -2.04 -12.98
C PRO A 44 0.45 -3.19 -12.01
N ASN A 45 0.99 -4.28 -12.51
CA ASN A 45 1.25 -5.48 -11.73
C ASN A 45 2.53 -6.20 -12.17
N PRO A 46 3.27 -6.84 -11.27
CA PRO A 46 4.42 -7.67 -11.61
C PRO A 46 3.98 -9.08 -12.03
N SER A 47 4.93 -9.91 -12.47
CA SER A 47 4.71 -11.35 -12.72
C SER A 47 4.44 -12.19 -11.46
N HIS A 48 4.49 -11.59 -10.28
CA HIS A 48 4.16 -12.23 -9.01
C HIS A 48 2.64 -12.31 -8.87
N LEU A 49 2.09 -13.44 -9.31
CA LEU A 49 0.65 -13.66 -9.37
C LEU A 49 -0.02 -13.42 -8.01
N GLU A 50 -1.20 -12.77 -8.03
CA GLU A 50 -2.05 -12.43 -6.89
C GLU A 50 -1.51 -11.31 -5.97
N ALA A 51 -0.26 -10.88 -6.10
CA ALA A 51 0.29 -9.81 -5.26
C ALA A 51 -0.43 -8.46 -5.43
N VAL A 52 -0.93 -8.15 -6.64
CA VAL A 52 -1.66 -6.92 -6.94
C VAL A 52 -3.06 -6.86 -6.33
N ASN A 53 -3.64 -7.98 -5.91
CA ASN A 53 -5.02 -8.03 -5.42
C ASN A 53 -5.24 -7.06 -4.25
N SER A 54 -4.38 -7.09 -3.25
CA SER A 54 -4.47 -6.20 -2.10
C SER A 54 -4.25 -4.73 -2.48
N VAL A 55 -3.41 -4.46 -3.47
CA VAL A 55 -3.17 -3.11 -3.99
C VAL A 55 -4.44 -2.55 -4.63
N VAL A 56 -5.14 -3.34 -5.47
CA VAL A 56 -6.41 -2.94 -6.10
C VAL A 56 -7.49 -2.65 -5.05
N GLU A 57 -7.59 -3.48 -4.01
CA GLU A 57 -8.54 -3.26 -2.90
C GLU A 57 -8.24 -1.94 -2.17
N GLY A 58 -6.97 -1.65 -1.91
CA GLY A 58 -6.53 -0.38 -1.34
C GLY A 58 -6.89 0.82 -2.21
N MET A 59 -6.62 0.73 -3.50
CA MET A 59 -6.96 1.77 -4.49
C MET A 59 -8.47 2.01 -4.57
N ALA A 60 -9.27 0.95 -4.64
CA ALA A 60 -10.73 1.03 -4.66
C ALA A 60 -11.26 1.72 -3.40
N ARG A 61 -10.76 1.33 -2.24
CA ARG A 61 -11.15 1.90 -0.95
C ARG A 61 -10.81 3.39 -0.85
N ALA A 62 -9.62 3.78 -1.32
CA ALA A 62 -9.20 5.17 -1.35
C ALA A 62 -10.08 5.99 -2.30
N ARG A 63 -10.36 5.46 -3.49
CA ARG A 63 -11.24 6.13 -4.45
C ARG A 63 -12.65 6.36 -3.92
N GLN A 64 -13.23 5.38 -3.22
CA GLN A 64 -14.52 5.53 -2.54
C GLN A 64 -14.50 6.71 -1.56
N ARG A 65 -13.41 6.88 -0.81
CA ARG A 65 -13.24 8.04 0.08
C ARG A 65 -13.22 9.35 -0.68
N ILE A 66 -12.43 9.44 -1.76
CA ILE A 66 -12.28 10.67 -2.56
C ILE A 66 -13.62 11.15 -3.12
N ILE A 67 -14.43 10.23 -3.63
CA ILE A 67 -15.73 10.56 -4.26
C ILE A 67 -16.91 10.58 -3.27
N GLY A 68 -16.65 10.47 -1.96
CA GLY A 68 -17.69 10.48 -0.93
C GLY A 68 -18.57 9.24 -0.88
N ASP A 69 -18.11 8.09 -1.40
CA ASP A 69 -18.84 6.80 -1.43
C ASP A 69 -18.42 5.86 -0.28
N ALA A 70 -17.96 6.42 0.84
CA ALA A 70 -17.44 5.63 1.95
C ALA A 70 -18.49 4.82 2.72
N GLU A 71 -19.77 5.14 2.60
CA GLU A 71 -20.87 4.43 3.24
C GLU A 71 -21.47 3.34 2.35
N THR A 72 -21.93 3.72 1.16
CA THR A 72 -22.61 2.81 0.23
C THR A 72 -21.65 1.90 -0.53
N ARG A 73 -20.47 2.40 -0.92
CA ARG A 73 -19.43 1.69 -1.70
C ARG A 73 -19.94 1.11 -3.03
N ASN A 74 -20.92 1.77 -3.62
CA ASN A 74 -21.58 1.30 -4.85
C ASN A 74 -21.01 1.93 -6.12
N ARG A 75 -20.23 3.02 -6.00
CA ARG A 75 -19.75 3.80 -7.15
C ARG A 75 -18.36 3.39 -7.63
N VAL A 76 -17.66 2.56 -6.87
CA VAL A 76 -16.35 1.99 -7.25
C VAL A 76 -16.43 0.48 -7.17
N LEU A 77 -16.08 -0.18 -8.26
CA LEU A 77 -16.12 -1.63 -8.39
C LEU A 77 -14.70 -2.17 -8.53
N PRO A 78 -14.15 -2.86 -7.53
CA PRO A 78 -12.96 -3.68 -7.72
C PRO A 78 -13.31 -4.96 -8.49
N ILE A 79 -12.48 -5.27 -9.50
CA ILE A 79 -12.54 -6.51 -10.27
C ILE A 79 -11.14 -7.13 -10.23
N LEU A 80 -11.06 -8.38 -9.80
CA LEU A 80 -9.84 -9.16 -9.77
C LEU A 80 -9.97 -10.34 -10.74
N ILE A 81 -9.02 -10.43 -11.68
CA ILE A 81 -9.01 -11.51 -12.69
C ILE A 81 -7.86 -12.45 -12.34
N HIS A 82 -8.17 -13.73 -12.20
CA HIS A 82 -7.27 -14.76 -11.69
C HIS A 82 -7.11 -15.91 -12.69
N GLY A 83 -5.96 -16.59 -12.63
CA GLY A 83 -5.83 -17.95 -13.15
C GLY A 83 -6.25 -18.97 -12.08
N ASP A 84 -6.79 -20.12 -12.47
CA ASP A 84 -7.28 -21.13 -11.54
C ASP A 84 -6.20 -21.70 -10.59
N ALA A 85 -5.01 -21.93 -11.11
CA ALA A 85 -3.89 -22.42 -10.30
C ALA A 85 -3.41 -21.39 -9.27
N ALA A 86 -3.35 -20.11 -9.65
CA ALA A 86 -2.94 -19.02 -8.77
C ALA A 86 -4.01 -18.75 -7.69
N PHE A 87 -5.28 -18.71 -8.06
CA PHE A 87 -6.38 -18.49 -7.11
C PHE A 87 -6.44 -19.56 -6.03
N ALA A 88 -6.25 -20.84 -6.41
CA ALA A 88 -6.24 -21.94 -5.45
C ALA A 88 -4.97 -22.02 -4.60
N GLY A 89 -3.82 -21.58 -5.13
CA GLY A 89 -2.51 -21.87 -4.55
C GLY A 89 -1.84 -20.72 -3.80
N GLN A 90 -2.13 -19.46 -4.16
CA GLN A 90 -1.46 -18.30 -3.58
C GLN A 90 -2.13 -17.83 -2.28
N GLY A 91 -1.36 -17.75 -1.19
CA GLY A 91 -1.85 -17.31 0.12
C GLY A 91 -2.45 -15.90 0.12
N ALA A 92 -1.96 -15.01 -0.75
CA ALA A 92 -2.49 -13.65 -0.92
C ALA A 92 -3.99 -13.62 -1.24
N VAL A 93 -4.53 -14.65 -1.91
CA VAL A 93 -5.97 -14.77 -2.20
C VAL A 93 -6.77 -14.87 -0.90
N ALA A 94 -6.38 -15.75 0.02
CA ALA A 94 -7.06 -15.91 1.31
C ALA A 94 -6.94 -14.65 2.18
N GLU A 95 -5.80 -13.97 2.14
CA GLU A 95 -5.60 -12.70 2.86
C GLU A 95 -6.55 -11.62 2.34
N VAL A 96 -6.70 -11.48 1.02
CA VAL A 96 -7.58 -10.49 0.39
C VAL A 96 -9.06 -10.83 0.60
N LEU A 97 -9.45 -12.08 0.50
CA LEU A 97 -10.82 -12.52 0.80
C LEU A 97 -11.24 -12.11 2.22
N ASN A 98 -10.32 -12.15 3.18
CA ASN A 98 -10.60 -11.68 4.55
C ASN A 98 -10.91 -10.17 4.63
N PHE A 99 -10.54 -9.34 3.65
CA PHE A 99 -10.89 -7.91 3.64
C PHE A 99 -12.38 -7.65 3.47
N SER A 100 -13.10 -8.57 2.87
CA SER A 100 -14.46 -8.45 2.36
C SER A 100 -15.40 -7.63 3.24
N GLN A 101 -15.43 -7.91 4.56
CA GLN A 101 -16.34 -7.25 5.51
C GLN A 101 -15.61 -6.51 6.64
N LEU A 102 -14.28 -6.47 6.64
CA LEU A 102 -13.54 -5.79 7.71
C LEU A 102 -13.67 -4.26 7.60
N PRO A 103 -13.97 -3.55 8.70
CA PRO A 103 -14.27 -2.12 8.69
C PRO A 103 -13.18 -1.24 8.05
N GLY A 104 -11.92 -1.61 8.20
CA GLY A 104 -10.76 -0.87 7.66
C GLY A 104 -10.48 -1.14 6.19
N TYR A 105 -11.03 -2.23 5.62
CA TYR A 105 -10.59 -2.81 4.36
C TYR A 105 -11.71 -3.02 3.34
N ARG A 106 -12.94 -3.34 3.76
CA ARG A 106 -14.07 -3.62 2.88
C ARG A 106 -14.29 -2.56 1.81
N THR A 107 -14.60 -3.01 0.60
CA THR A 107 -14.86 -2.18 -0.60
C THR A 107 -16.31 -2.23 -1.09
N GLY A 108 -17.18 -2.92 -0.35
CA GLY A 108 -18.59 -3.13 -0.76
C GLY A 108 -18.73 -4.28 -1.76
N GLY A 109 -17.81 -5.22 -1.68
CA GLY A 109 -17.76 -6.41 -2.51
C GLY A 109 -16.84 -6.28 -3.72
N THR A 110 -16.10 -7.33 -3.99
CA THR A 110 -15.19 -7.50 -5.13
C THR A 110 -15.76 -8.57 -6.06
N ILE A 111 -15.65 -8.37 -7.36
CA ILE A 111 -15.96 -9.42 -8.34
C ILE A 111 -14.66 -10.13 -8.68
N HIS A 112 -14.55 -11.40 -8.30
CA HIS A 112 -13.46 -12.27 -8.64
C HIS A 112 -13.82 -13.07 -9.89
N ILE A 113 -13.04 -12.94 -10.95
CA ILE A 113 -13.23 -13.66 -12.21
C ILE A 113 -12.07 -14.63 -12.37
N ILE A 114 -12.35 -15.92 -12.35
CA ILE A 114 -11.34 -16.94 -12.57
C ILE A 114 -11.40 -17.40 -14.02
N ILE A 115 -10.33 -17.18 -14.76
CA ILE A 115 -10.11 -17.75 -16.08
C ILE A 115 -9.56 -19.16 -15.88
N ASN A 116 -10.47 -20.10 -15.69
CA ASN A 116 -10.16 -21.48 -15.33
C ASN A 116 -9.81 -22.28 -16.59
N ASN A 117 -8.55 -22.17 -17.00
CA ASN A 117 -8.05 -22.94 -18.15
C ASN A 117 -7.56 -24.35 -17.77
N GLN A 118 -7.71 -24.73 -16.51
CA GLN A 118 -7.48 -26.06 -15.95
C GLN A 118 -6.02 -26.54 -16.05
N ILE A 119 -5.08 -25.61 -16.09
CA ILE A 119 -3.65 -25.91 -16.11
C ILE A 119 -2.84 -24.75 -15.54
N GLY A 120 -1.82 -25.03 -14.72
CA GLY A 120 -0.86 -24.06 -14.24
C GLY A 120 0.50 -24.29 -14.88
N PHE A 121 0.86 -23.51 -15.92
CA PHE A 121 2.01 -23.76 -16.80
C PHE A 121 1.95 -25.16 -17.40
N THR A 122 2.55 -26.17 -16.75
CA THR A 122 2.49 -27.59 -17.13
C THR A 122 1.81 -28.47 -16.07
N THR A 123 1.38 -27.88 -14.94
CA THR A 123 0.84 -28.59 -13.78
C THR A 123 -0.67 -28.79 -13.91
N MET A 124 -1.10 -30.05 -13.83
CA MET A 124 -2.51 -30.42 -13.87
C MET A 124 -3.20 -30.11 -12.53
N PRO A 125 -4.54 -29.92 -12.52
CA PRO A 125 -5.29 -29.71 -11.28
C PRO A 125 -5.09 -30.80 -10.23
N SER A 126 -4.91 -32.05 -10.63
CA SER A 126 -4.61 -33.18 -9.75
C SER A 126 -3.30 -33.03 -8.96
N ASP A 127 -2.35 -32.29 -9.50
CA ASP A 127 -1.05 -32.05 -8.88
C ASP A 127 -1.00 -30.68 -8.20
N ALA A 128 -1.94 -29.79 -8.54
CA ALA A 128 -1.95 -28.40 -8.08
C ALA A 128 -2.81 -28.16 -6.83
N ARG A 129 -3.88 -28.91 -6.63
CA ARG A 129 -4.81 -28.71 -5.51
C ARG A 129 -5.50 -29.99 -5.06
N SER A 130 -5.84 -30.04 -3.76
CA SER A 130 -6.61 -31.14 -3.17
C SER A 130 -8.13 -30.93 -3.27
N SER A 131 -8.57 -29.70 -3.46
CA SER A 131 -10.00 -29.36 -3.59
C SER A 131 -10.56 -29.73 -4.96
N ALA A 132 -11.87 -30.00 -5.02
CA ALA A 132 -12.56 -30.29 -6.28
C ALA A 132 -12.55 -29.07 -7.22
N TYR A 133 -12.79 -27.88 -6.67
CA TYR A 133 -12.81 -26.62 -7.41
C TYR A 133 -11.65 -25.70 -6.98
N CYS A 134 -11.09 -24.96 -7.92
CA CYS A 134 -10.10 -23.94 -7.61
C CYS A 134 -10.68 -22.81 -6.73
N THR A 135 -11.98 -22.63 -6.77
CA THR A 135 -12.74 -21.61 -6.06
C THR A 135 -13.10 -21.97 -4.62
N ASP A 136 -12.77 -23.18 -4.16
CA ASP A 136 -13.14 -23.63 -2.81
C ASP A 136 -12.59 -22.73 -1.69
N VAL A 137 -11.49 -22.03 -1.92
CA VAL A 137 -10.92 -21.06 -0.98
C VAL A 137 -11.90 -19.90 -0.68
N ALA A 138 -12.76 -19.50 -1.62
CA ALA A 138 -13.74 -18.44 -1.43
C ALA A 138 -14.89 -18.81 -0.48
N LYS A 139 -15.06 -20.08 -0.18
CA LYS A 139 -16.05 -20.55 0.81
C LYS A 139 -15.73 -20.07 2.23
N MET A 140 -14.48 -19.69 2.51
CA MET A 140 -14.11 -19.15 3.82
C MET A 140 -14.85 -17.86 4.22
N ILE A 141 -15.37 -17.12 3.23
CA ILE A 141 -16.14 -15.88 3.44
C ILE A 141 -17.60 -16.01 3.01
N ASP A 142 -18.08 -17.22 2.75
CA ASP A 142 -19.42 -17.52 2.25
C ASP A 142 -19.76 -16.75 0.96
N ALA A 143 -18.78 -16.51 0.09
CA ALA A 143 -19.01 -15.87 -1.20
C ALA A 143 -19.78 -16.82 -2.14
N PRO A 144 -20.82 -16.37 -2.86
CA PRO A 144 -21.44 -17.16 -3.92
C PRO A 144 -20.43 -17.40 -5.04
N ILE A 145 -20.47 -18.60 -5.61
CA ILE A 145 -19.60 -19.04 -6.68
C ILE A 145 -20.48 -19.49 -7.85
N PHE A 146 -20.28 -18.86 -9.01
CA PHE A 146 -20.96 -19.21 -10.25
C PHE A 146 -19.97 -19.93 -11.17
N HIS A 147 -20.27 -21.18 -11.52
CA HIS A 147 -19.50 -21.91 -12.52
C HIS A 147 -20.19 -21.78 -13.88
N VAL A 148 -19.46 -21.33 -14.88
CA VAL A 148 -20.00 -21.09 -16.22
C VAL A 148 -19.05 -21.62 -17.29
N ASN A 149 -19.65 -22.13 -18.39
CA ASN A 149 -18.87 -22.58 -19.54
C ASN A 149 -18.40 -21.39 -20.37
N GLY A 150 -17.08 -21.23 -20.52
CA GLY A 150 -16.46 -20.17 -21.31
C GLY A 150 -16.78 -20.21 -22.82
N ASP A 151 -17.30 -21.33 -23.34
CA ASP A 151 -17.77 -21.42 -24.71
C ASP A 151 -19.20 -20.88 -24.95
N SER A 152 -19.89 -20.46 -23.89
CA SER A 152 -21.23 -19.87 -23.94
C SER A 152 -21.21 -18.39 -23.54
N PRO A 153 -20.97 -17.44 -24.46
CA PRO A 153 -20.90 -16.01 -24.15
C PRO A 153 -22.18 -15.45 -23.50
N LEU A 154 -23.36 -15.96 -23.87
CA LEU A 154 -24.65 -15.54 -23.30
C LEU A 154 -24.75 -15.92 -21.81
N GLU A 155 -24.34 -17.13 -21.47
CA GLU A 155 -24.33 -17.59 -20.06
C GLU A 155 -23.30 -16.82 -19.23
N VAL A 156 -22.12 -16.52 -19.80
CA VAL A 156 -21.11 -15.67 -19.14
C VAL A 156 -21.66 -14.27 -18.89
N ALA A 157 -22.34 -13.66 -19.86
CA ALA A 157 -22.98 -12.36 -19.69
C ALA A 157 -24.05 -12.40 -18.60
N TYR A 158 -24.94 -13.39 -18.62
CA TYR A 158 -26.00 -13.56 -17.63
C TYR A 158 -25.45 -13.71 -16.20
N VAL A 159 -24.45 -14.57 -16.03
CA VAL A 159 -23.82 -14.77 -14.71
C VAL A 159 -23.10 -13.50 -14.24
N THR A 160 -22.52 -12.73 -15.17
CA THR A 160 -21.88 -11.45 -14.84
C THR A 160 -22.90 -10.43 -14.35
N GLU A 161 -24.07 -10.32 -14.99
CA GLU A 161 -25.15 -9.47 -14.53
C GLU A 161 -25.65 -9.88 -13.13
N LEU A 162 -25.85 -11.18 -12.92
CA LEU A 162 -26.27 -11.73 -11.63
C LEU A 162 -25.25 -11.43 -10.52
N ALA A 163 -23.96 -11.57 -10.82
CA ALA A 163 -22.87 -11.24 -9.89
C ALA A 163 -22.87 -9.74 -9.53
N MET A 164 -23.09 -8.87 -10.53
CA MET A 164 -23.21 -7.43 -10.31
C MET A 164 -24.40 -7.06 -9.44
N GLU A 165 -25.57 -7.67 -9.68
CA GLU A 165 -26.78 -7.45 -8.88
C GLU A 165 -26.58 -7.94 -7.45
N TYR A 166 -25.98 -9.11 -7.26
CA TYR A 166 -25.65 -9.64 -5.94
C TYR A 166 -24.72 -8.68 -5.17
N ARG A 167 -23.63 -8.28 -5.80
CA ARG A 167 -22.68 -7.33 -5.19
C ARG A 167 -23.38 -6.02 -4.82
N LYS A 168 -24.17 -5.45 -5.70
CA LYS A 168 -24.90 -4.19 -5.48
C LYS A 168 -25.90 -4.30 -4.34
N THR A 169 -26.60 -5.44 -4.25
CA THR A 169 -27.65 -5.68 -3.25
C THR A 169 -27.08 -5.95 -1.88
N PHE A 170 -26.03 -6.77 -1.79
CA PHE A 170 -25.54 -7.29 -0.53
C PHE A 170 -24.21 -6.66 -0.07
N GLY A 171 -23.49 -5.95 -0.94
CA GLY A 171 -22.20 -5.36 -0.63
C GLY A 171 -21.15 -6.40 -0.26
N ARG A 172 -21.19 -7.58 -0.89
CA ARG A 172 -20.31 -8.73 -0.62
C ARG A 172 -19.60 -9.19 -1.89
N ASP A 173 -18.51 -9.91 -1.70
CA ASP A 173 -17.72 -10.49 -2.77
C ASP A 173 -18.50 -11.60 -3.48
N VAL A 174 -18.19 -11.80 -4.74
CA VAL A 174 -18.77 -12.83 -5.60
C VAL A 174 -17.71 -13.39 -6.53
N VAL A 175 -17.78 -14.67 -6.83
CA VAL A 175 -16.81 -15.39 -7.65
C VAL A 175 -17.50 -15.92 -8.90
N ILE A 176 -16.87 -15.68 -10.06
CA ILE A 176 -17.28 -16.22 -11.36
C ILE A 176 -16.14 -17.13 -11.85
N ASP A 177 -16.39 -18.42 -11.92
CA ASP A 177 -15.47 -19.45 -12.42
C ASP A 177 -15.81 -19.75 -13.89
N ILE A 178 -15.04 -19.16 -14.82
CA ILE A 178 -15.21 -19.35 -16.25
C ILE A 178 -14.35 -20.54 -16.69
N VAL A 179 -14.97 -21.70 -16.81
CA VAL A 179 -14.29 -22.93 -17.22
C VAL A 179 -13.99 -22.88 -18.72
N CYS A 180 -12.72 -22.88 -19.05
CA CYS A 180 -12.22 -22.75 -20.41
C CYS A 180 -10.97 -23.62 -20.65
N TYR A 181 -10.20 -23.30 -21.66
CA TYR A 181 -8.94 -23.98 -21.97
C TYR A 181 -7.90 -23.00 -22.52
N ARG A 182 -6.63 -23.29 -22.32
CA ARG A 182 -5.53 -22.56 -22.93
C ARG A 182 -5.22 -23.12 -24.31
N LYS A 183 -5.44 -22.32 -25.36
CA LYS A 183 -5.31 -22.74 -26.76
C LYS A 183 -3.86 -23.00 -27.19
N HIS A 184 -2.95 -22.12 -26.76
CA HIS A 184 -1.52 -22.16 -27.09
C HIS A 184 -0.69 -22.53 -25.86
N GLY A 185 0.65 -22.60 -26.01
CA GLY A 185 1.55 -22.80 -24.88
C GLY A 185 1.50 -21.65 -23.87
N HIS A 186 2.21 -21.81 -22.78
CA HIS A 186 2.33 -20.77 -21.74
C HIS A 186 3.03 -19.51 -22.26
N ASN A 187 4.03 -19.72 -23.09
CA ASN A 187 4.75 -18.68 -23.83
C ASN A 187 5.07 -19.17 -25.25
N GLU A 188 5.76 -18.34 -26.01
CA GLU A 188 6.09 -18.59 -27.43
C GLU A 188 7.00 -19.83 -27.64
N SER A 189 7.76 -20.21 -26.62
CA SER A 189 8.69 -21.36 -26.67
C SER A 189 8.09 -22.66 -26.11
N ASP A 190 6.88 -22.60 -25.54
CA ASP A 190 6.25 -23.76 -24.90
C ASP A 190 5.42 -24.60 -25.88
N GLU A 191 5.76 -25.90 -26.02
CA GLU A 191 4.93 -26.89 -26.70
C GLU A 191 4.16 -27.71 -25.65
N PRO A 192 2.91 -27.35 -25.38
CA PRO A 192 2.15 -27.96 -24.27
C PRO A 192 1.80 -29.44 -24.50
N ALA A 193 1.87 -29.93 -25.75
CA ALA A 193 1.65 -31.33 -26.05
C ALA A 193 2.75 -32.27 -25.47
N PHE A 194 3.92 -31.71 -25.08
CA PHE A 194 4.96 -32.49 -24.43
C PHE A 194 4.52 -33.06 -23.08
N THR A 195 3.76 -32.31 -22.33
CA THR A 195 3.26 -32.69 -20.99
C THR A 195 1.79 -33.10 -20.98
N GLN A 196 0.93 -32.50 -21.85
CA GLN A 196 -0.50 -32.76 -21.92
C GLN A 196 -0.96 -33.22 -23.34
N PRO A 197 -0.40 -34.29 -23.90
CA PRO A 197 -0.66 -34.70 -25.29
C PRO A 197 -2.13 -35.02 -25.58
N LYS A 198 -2.83 -35.63 -24.62
CA LYS A 198 -4.24 -36.01 -24.79
C LYS A 198 -5.17 -34.81 -24.81
N ILE A 199 -4.95 -33.87 -23.90
CA ILE A 199 -5.77 -32.63 -23.80
C ILE A 199 -5.55 -31.77 -25.04
N TYR A 200 -4.31 -31.52 -25.45
CA TYR A 200 -4.01 -30.68 -26.60
C TYR A 200 -4.43 -31.31 -27.93
N ARG A 201 -4.53 -32.64 -28.03
CA ARG A 201 -5.17 -33.30 -29.16
C ARG A 201 -6.66 -32.95 -29.23
N ALA A 202 -7.35 -32.92 -28.11
CA ALA A 202 -8.76 -32.51 -28.05
C ALA A 202 -8.94 -31.03 -28.39
N ILE A 203 -8.09 -30.16 -27.82
CA ILE A 203 -8.12 -28.70 -28.06
C ILE A 203 -7.90 -28.35 -29.54
N ARG A 204 -6.94 -29.01 -30.22
CA ARG A 204 -6.71 -28.78 -31.66
C ARG A 204 -7.90 -29.13 -32.54
N ASN A 205 -8.71 -30.09 -32.13
CA ASN A 205 -9.89 -30.51 -32.87
C ASN A 205 -11.18 -29.77 -32.48
N LYS A 206 -11.11 -28.92 -31.45
CA LYS A 206 -12.26 -28.16 -30.94
C LYS A 206 -12.51 -26.91 -31.78
N LYS A 207 -13.78 -26.67 -32.13
CA LYS A 207 -14.19 -25.37 -32.69
C LYS A 207 -13.90 -24.24 -31.69
N SER A 208 -13.47 -23.08 -32.19
CA SER A 208 -13.30 -21.89 -31.33
C SER A 208 -14.64 -21.43 -30.75
N THR A 209 -14.60 -20.74 -29.60
CA THR A 209 -15.79 -20.11 -28.98
C THR A 209 -16.55 -19.23 -29.98
N LEU A 210 -15.83 -18.45 -30.79
CA LEU A 210 -16.44 -17.64 -31.85
C LEU A 210 -17.26 -18.50 -32.83
N ASN A 211 -16.70 -19.60 -33.34
CA ASN A 211 -17.40 -20.45 -34.29
C ASN A 211 -18.58 -21.20 -33.64
N ILE A 212 -18.43 -21.61 -32.38
CA ILE A 212 -19.56 -22.25 -31.65
C ILE A 212 -20.71 -21.25 -31.52
N TYR A 213 -20.43 -20.03 -31.13
CA TYR A 213 -21.46 -19.01 -30.95
C TYR A 213 -22.08 -18.54 -32.28
N ARG A 214 -21.23 -18.39 -33.32
CA ARG A 214 -21.71 -18.11 -34.68
C ARG A 214 -22.73 -19.17 -35.15
N ASP A 215 -22.34 -20.44 -35.09
CA ASP A 215 -23.19 -21.54 -35.51
C ASP A 215 -24.51 -21.56 -34.72
N TYR A 216 -24.45 -21.32 -33.39
CA TYR A 216 -25.61 -21.18 -32.51
C TYR A 216 -26.58 -20.09 -32.97
N LEU A 217 -26.11 -18.91 -33.34
CA LEU A 217 -26.93 -17.78 -33.78
C LEU A 217 -27.51 -18.01 -35.17
N LEU A 218 -26.76 -18.61 -36.09
CA LEU A 218 -27.22 -18.96 -37.45
C LEU A 218 -28.31 -20.03 -37.40
N ASP A 219 -28.13 -21.11 -36.61
CA ASP A 219 -29.11 -22.17 -36.46
C ASP A 219 -30.46 -21.67 -35.92
N ARG A 220 -30.45 -20.60 -35.14
CA ARG A 220 -31.63 -19.95 -34.57
C ARG A 220 -32.22 -18.85 -35.48
N ASN A 221 -31.58 -18.56 -36.60
CA ASN A 221 -31.89 -17.44 -37.47
C ASN A 221 -31.90 -16.06 -36.79
N GLU A 222 -31.12 -15.90 -35.75
CA GLU A 222 -30.98 -14.62 -35.03
C GLU A 222 -30.07 -13.63 -35.77
N VAL A 223 -29.14 -14.13 -36.59
CA VAL A 223 -28.25 -13.36 -37.46
C VAL A 223 -28.12 -14.05 -38.83
N LYS A 224 -27.68 -13.29 -39.84
CA LYS A 224 -27.29 -13.83 -41.14
C LYS A 224 -25.77 -13.87 -41.27
N GLU A 225 -25.25 -14.72 -42.14
CA GLU A 225 -23.81 -14.76 -42.45
C GLU A 225 -23.29 -13.37 -42.86
N SER A 226 -24.07 -12.62 -43.67
CA SER A 226 -23.72 -11.24 -44.06
C SER A 226 -23.48 -10.29 -42.91
N ASP A 227 -24.23 -10.44 -41.80
CA ASP A 227 -24.15 -9.57 -40.64
C ASP A 227 -22.83 -9.84 -39.87
N ILE A 228 -22.43 -11.12 -39.82
CA ILE A 228 -21.17 -11.56 -39.22
C ILE A 228 -19.96 -11.07 -40.01
N ASP A 229 -20.04 -11.17 -41.35
CA ASP A 229 -19.01 -10.69 -42.27
C ASP A 229 -18.84 -9.18 -42.16
N GLU A 230 -19.93 -8.43 -42.03
CA GLU A 230 -19.92 -6.98 -41.85
C GLU A 230 -19.25 -6.60 -40.51
N ILE A 231 -19.61 -7.25 -39.40
CA ILE A 231 -19.00 -7.02 -38.09
C ILE A 231 -17.51 -7.29 -38.16
N THR A 232 -17.10 -8.41 -38.77
CA THR A 232 -15.70 -8.80 -38.93
C THR A 232 -14.94 -7.77 -39.74
N LYS A 233 -15.47 -7.36 -40.88
CA LYS A 233 -14.89 -6.35 -41.76
C LYS A 233 -14.71 -5.01 -41.05
N ASN A 234 -15.74 -4.56 -40.32
CA ASN A 234 -15.70 -3.30 -39.57
C ASN A 234 -14.61 -3.34 -38.47
N TYR A 235 -14.47 -4.49 -37.81
CA TYR A 235 -13.44 -4.65 -36.78
C TYR A 235 -12.02 -4.62 -37.36
N VAL A 236 -11.79 -5.36 -38.45
CA VAL A 236 -10.50 -5.37 -39.16
C VAL A 236 -10.16 -3.98 -39.69
N SER A 237 -11.10 -3.33 -40.39
CA SER A 237 -10.89 -1.97 -40.91
C SER A 237 -10.54 -0.96 -39.81
N ARG A 238 -11.11 -1.12 -38.61
CA ARG A 238 -10.76 -0.28 -37.47
C ARG A 238 -9.32 -0.54 -36.99
N LEU A 239 -8.86 -1.80 -36.98
CA LEU A 239 -7.48 -2.12 -36.61
C LEU A 239 -6.50 -1.56 -37.66
N ASP A 240 -6.84 -1.65 -38.95
CA ASP A 240 -6.03 -1.10 -40.05
C ASP A 240 -5.89 0.42 -39.92
N LEU A 241 -6.99 1.13 -39.67
CA LEU A 241 -6.98 2.58 -39.44
C LEU A 241 -6.09 2.99 -38.23
N GLU A 242 -6.17 2.24 -37.14
CA GLU A 242 -5.31 2.49 -35.96
C GLU A 242 -3.84 2.20 -36.28
N TYR A 243 -3.56 1.17 -37.07
CA TYR A 243 -2.19 0.85 -37.52
C TYR A 243 -1.63 1.93 -38.46
N ASP A 244 -2.41 2.35 -39.47
CA ASP A 244 -2.00 3.37 -40.43
C ASP A 244 -1.77 4.74 -39.73
N SER A 245 -2.55 5.05 -38.70
CA SER A 245 -2.40 6.28 -37.90
C SER A 245 -1.04 6.41 -37.19
N LEU A 246 -0.30 5.31 -37.04
CA LEU A 246 1.04 5.36 -36.43
C LEU A 246 2.07 6.00 -37.37
N SER A 247 1.92 5.80 -38.69
CA SER A 247 2.81 6.36 -39.70
C SER A 247 2.60 7.87 -39.91
N GLU A 248 1.45 8.42 -39.52
CA GLU A 248 1.11 9.83 -39.67
C GLU A 248 1.41 10.68 -38.42
N LYS A 249 1.60 10.07 -37.26
CA LYS A 249 1.96 10.78 -36.03
C LYS A 249 3.46 11.04 -36.00
N SER A 250 3.85 12.22 -36.50
CA SER A 250 5.17 12.78 -36.25
C SER A 250 5.41 13.02 -34.74
N ASP A 251 6.61 12.88 -34.33
CA ASP A 251 7.38 12.96 -33.08
C ASP A 251 6.87 13.72 -31.85
N ASP A 252 5.73 14.41 -31.89
CA ASP A 252 5.32 15.34 -30.81
C ASP A 252 4.20 14.84 -29.88
N SER A 253 3.69 13.64 -30.07
CA SER A 253 2.75 13.09 -29.09
C SER A 253 3.49 12.10 -28.17
N GLU A 254 4.12 12.59 -27.13
CA GLU A 254 4.38 11.80 -25.94
C GLU A 254 3.04 11.17 -25.51
N ILE A 255 2.83 9.92 -25.90
CA ILE A 255 1.78 9.11 -25.27
C ILE A 255 2.30 8.88 -23.87
N SER A 256 2.08 9.88 -23.02
CA SER A 256 2.43 9.79 -21.62
C SER A 256 1.53 8.73 -21.00
N PHE A 257 2.13 7.60 -20.66
CA PHE A 257 1.59 6.62 -19.72
C PHE A 257 1.43 7.20 -18.30
N ARG A 258 1.58 8.49 -18.17
CA ARG A 258 1.39 9.25 -16.95
C ARG A 258 -0.12 9.33 -16.65
N GLY A 259 -0.68 8.25 -16.13
CA GLY A 259 -1.94 8.38 -15.38
C GLY A 259 -1.77 9.45 -14.33
N ALA A 260 -2.72 10.38 -14.23
CA ALA A 260 -3.02 11.43 -13.24
C ALA A 260 -1.87 12.03 -12.36
N SER A 261 -0.63 11.72 -12.60
CA SER A 261 0.55 12.25 -11.91
C SER A 261 1.51 12.97 -12.87
N ALA A 262 0.98 13.58 -13.93
CA ALA A 262 1.76 14.28 -14.98
C ALA A 262 2.60 15.49 -14.50
N GLU A 263 2.67 15.75 -13.20
CA GLU A 263 3.47 16.83 -12.60
C GLU A 263 4.71 16.34 -11.82
N PHE A 264 5.01 15.05 -11.87
CA PHE A 264 6.23 14.55 -11.23
C PHE A 264 7.41 14.66 -12.19
N GLN A 265 8.14 15.78 -12.11
CA GLN A 265 9.53 15.81 -12.49
C GLN A 265 10.29 14.84 -11.55
N GLU A 266 11.30 14.18 -12.09
CA GLU A 266 12.30 13.42 -11.35
C GLU A 266 13.06 14.38 -10.42
N ASP A 267 12.42 14.73 -9.29
CA ASP A 267 13.06 15.56 -8.29
C ASP A 267 14.12 14.69 -7.60
N SER A 268 15.37 14.97 -7.91
CA SER A 268 16.49 14.47 -7.12
C SER A 268 16.21 14.76 -5.64
N TYR A 269 16.54 13.83 -4.74
CA TYR A 269 16.35 14.04 -3.32
C TYR A 269 17.02 15.35 -2.88
N SER A 270 16.23 16.26 -2.32
CA SER A 270 16.72 17.54 -1.78
C SER A 270 16.87 17.44 -0.27
N TYR A 271 17.97 17.99 0.25
CA TYR A 271 18.22 18.19 1.67
C TYR A 271 17.72 19.55 2.18
N ASP A 272 16.89 20.24 1.43
CA ASP A 272 16.29 21.50 1.85
C ASP A 272 15.52 21.34 3.16
N ILE A 273 15.65 22.35 3.99
CA ILE A 273 14.94 22.41 5.27
C ILE A 273 13.44 22.55 5.00
N ILE A 274 12.68 21.57 5.43
CA ILE A 274 11.22 21.62 5.39
C ILE A 274 10.72 22.14 6.75
N PRO A 275 9.98 23.24 6.81
CA PRO A 275 9.40 23.74 8.05
C PRO A 275 8.38 22.73 8.62
N THR A 276 8.80 21.98 9.62
CA THR A 276 7.97 20.95 10.26
C THR A 276 7.62 21.28 11.70
N GLY A 277 8.13 22.36 12.24
CA GLY A 277 7.81 22.86 13.56
C GLY A 277 6.37 23.37 13.67
N VAL A 278 5.93 23.57 14.90
CA VAL A 278 4.58 24.05 15.26
C VAL A 278 4.72 25.04 16.42
N SER A 279 3.95 26.13 16.44
CA SER A 279 4.04 27.09 17.54
C SER A 279 3.72 26.45 18.90
N SER A 280 4.39 26.92 19.96
CA SER A 280 4.19 26.46 21.34
C SER A 280 2.73 26.51 21.77
N GLN A 281 2.02 27.60 21.43
CA GLN A 281 0.61 27.75 21.74
C GLN A 281 -0.25 26.63 21.08
N LYS A 282 0.09 26.28 19.83
CA LYS A 282 -0.61 25.21 19.09
C LYS A 282 -0.28 23.84 19.67
N LEU A 283 0.97 23.57 20.04
CA LEU A 283 1.39 22.32 20.69
C LEU A 283 0.64 22.10 21.98
N SER A 284 0.59 23.11 22.86
CA SER A 284 -0.16 23.06 24.13
C SER A 284 -1.64 22.77 23.89
N SER A 285 -2.29 23.53 23.00
CA SER A 285 -3.73 23.34 22.66
C SER A 285 -4.02 21.94 22.09
N LEU A 286 -3.15 21.40 21.26
CA LEU A 286 -3.30 20.05 20.71
C LEU A 286 -3.08 19.00 21.80
N GLY A 287 -2.11 19.21 22.70
CA GLY A 287 -1.84 18.33 23.84
C GLY A 287 -3.04 18.21 24.78
N GLU A 288 -3.71 19.31 25.07
CA GLU A 288 -4.95 19.35 25.87
C GLU A 288 -6.06 18.52 25.20
N LYS A 289 -6.29 18.73 23.90
CA LYS A 289 -7.30 17.97 23.13
C LYS A 289 -7.03 16.48 23.06
N LEU A 290 -5.76 16.05 23.10
CA LEU A 290 -5.38 14.64 23.07
C LEU A 290 -5.75 13.88 24.36
N VAL A 291 -5.97 14.58 25.46
CA VAL A 291 -6.34 13.98 26.76
C VAL A 291 -7.79 14.26 27.17
N GLU A 292 -8.51 15.03 26.36
CA GLU A 292 -9.93 15.31 26.58
C GLU A 292 -10.77 14.04 26.45
N ILE A 293 -11.58 13.75 27.47
CA ILE A 293 -12.45 12.56 27.54
C ILE A 293 -13.90 13.02 27.75
N PRO A 294 -14.87 12.44 27.02
CA PRO A 294 -16.30 12.72 27.27
C PRO A 294 -16.70 12.38 28.71
N GLU A 295 -17.61 13.15 29.29
CA GLU A 295 -18.07 12.99 30.67
C GLU A 295 -18.67 11.61 30.94
N ASP A 296 -19.36 11.04 29.95
CA ASP A 296 -20.03 9.74 30.01
C ASP A 296 -19.12 8.56 29.67
N PHE A 297 -17.84 8.78 29.47
CA PHE A 297 -16.88 7.75 29.06
C PHE A 297 -15.90 7.35 30.16
N GLU A 298 -15.99 6.11 30.61
CA GLU A 298 -15.17 5.60 31.71
C GLU A 298 -13.88 4.91 31.23
N VAL A 299 -12.77 5.62 31.32
CA VAL A 299 -11.45 5.09 30.99
C VAL A 299 -10.91 4.22 32.12
N ASN A 300 -10.23 3.10 31.74
CA ASN A 300 -9.53 2.27 32.72
C ASN A 300 -8.60 3.12 33.60
N PRO A 301 -8.69 2.98 34.97
CA PRO A 301 -7.92 3.83 35.88
C PRO A 301 -6.40 3.83 35.68
N LYS A 302 -5.84 2.69 35.24
CA LYS A 302 -4.39 2.62 34.94
C LYS A 302 -4.05 3.47 33.70
N ILE A 303 -4.87 3.41 32.65
CA ILE A 303 -4.67 4.23 31.46
C ILE A 303 -4.81 5.71 31.79
N LYS A 304 -5.83 6.09 32.57
CA LYS A 304 -6.01 7.47 33.04
C LYS A 304 -4.78 8.00 33.76
N ARG A 305 -4.25 7.23 34.72
CA ARG A 305 -3.11 7.64 35.54
C ARG A 305 -1.78 7.59 34.78
N MET A 306 -1.51 6.53 34.01
CA MET A 306 -0.17 6.29 33.44
C MET A 306 0.02 6.95 32.06
N PHE A 307 -1.08 7.20 31.36
CA PHE A 307 -1.03 7.76 30.00
C PHE A 307 -1.61 9.17 29.94
N LEU A 308 -2.87 9.33 30.28
CA LEU A 308 -3.56 10.61 30.08
C LEU A 308 -2.97 11.68 30.98
N ALA A 309 -2.82 11.39 32.27
CA ALA A 309 -2.22 12.35 33.23
C ALA A 309 -0.78 12.71 32.89
N LYS A 310 0.03 11.73 32.43
CA LYS A 310 1.40 12.00 31.99
C LYS A 310 1.43 12.93 30.78
N ARG A 311 0.58 12.70 29.79
CA ARG A 311 0.47 13.56 28.59
C ARG A 311 -0.04 14.95 28.94
N GLU A 312 -1.02 15.04 29.81
CA GLU A 312 -1.56 16.30 30.29
C GLU A 312 -0.47 17.15 30.96
N ASN A 313 0.29 16.56 31.90
CA ASN A 313 1.37 17.26 32.59
C ASN A 313 2.45 17.71 31.60
N ALA A 314 2.92 16.81 30.72
CA ALA A 314 3.93 17.17 29.74
C ALA A 314 3.47 18.31 28.81
N SER A 315 2.20 18.33 28.41
CA SER A 315 1.66 19.42 27.58
C SER A 315 1.55 20.75 28.32
N LYS A 316 1.33 20.75 29.65
CA LYS A 316 1.26 21.96 30.48
C LYS A 316 2.65 22.50 30.83
N GLU A 317 3.62 21.60 31.01
CA GLU A 317 4.97 21.93 31.50
C GLU A 317 5.98 22.13 30.35
N GLY A 318 5.58 21.95 29.07
CA GLY A 318 6.48 22.01 27.93
C GLY A 318 7.40 20.78 27.80
N GLY A 319 6.98 19.66 28.34
CA GLY A 319 7.72 18.39 28.31
C GLY A 319 7.88 17.75 29.71
N PRO A 320 8.63 16.65 29.82
CA PRO A 320 9.25 15.90 28.73
C PRO A 320 8.25 15.08 27.91
N PHE A 321 8.36 15.14 26.60
CA PHE A 321 7.57 14.37 25.67
C PHE A 321 8.25 13.06 25.33
N ASP A 322 7.56 11.95 25.51
CA ASP A 322 8.03 10.64 25.09
C ASP A 322 7.69 10.34 23.62
N TRP A 323 8.15 9.21 23.12
CA TRP A 323 7.98 8.80 21.72
C TRP A 323 6.51 8.74 21.27
N ALA A 324 5.65 8.13 22.09
CA ALA A 324 4.24 7.98 21.76
C ALA A 324 3.47 9.30 21.84
N HIS A 325 3.89 10.22 22.70
CA HIS A 325 3.32 11.56 22.78
C HIS A 325 3.73 12.39 21.57
N ALA A 326 5.01 12.34 21.17
CA ALA A 326 5.50 12.98 19.95
C ALA A 326 4.75 12.49 18.68
N GLU A 327 4.49 11.19 18.58
CA GLU A 327 3.64 10.61 17.52
C GLU A 327 2.24 11.22 17.52
N ALA A 328 1.61 11.25 18.70
CA ALA A 328 0.25 11.79 18.83
C ALA A 328 0.18 13.28 18.47
N LEU A 329 1.18 14.08 18.84
CA LEU A 329 1.30 15.49 18.46
C LEU A 329 1.54 15.67 16.95
N ALA A 330 2.36 14.80 16.32
CA ALA A 330 2.55 14.82 14.88
C ALA A 330 1.23 14.59 14.14
N PHE A 331 0.49 13.54 14.51
CA PHE A 331 -0.82 13.25 13.94
C PHE A 331 -1.82 14.38 14.19
N ALA A 332 -1.88 14.89 15.42
CA ALA A 332 -2.78 15.99 15.79
C ALA A 332 -2.51 17.25 14.97
N SER A 333 -1.24 17.63 14.83
CA SER A 333 -0.85 18.82 14.07
C SER A 333 -1.11 18.71 12.57
N LEU A 334 -0.96 17.50 11.99
CA LEU A 334 -1.32 17.24 10.59
C LEU A 334 -2.83 17.33 10.37
N LEU A 335 -3.63 16.72 11.26
CA LEU A 335 -5.09 16.79 11.21
C LEU A 335 -5.60 18.23 11.32
N ASP A 336 -5.02 19.00 12.22
CA ASP A 336 -5.35 20.42 12.40
C ASP A 336 -4.93 21.28 11.20
N SER A 337 -3.91 20.85 10.46
CA SER A 337 -3.49 21.48 9.18
C SER A 337 -4.28 20.95 7.97
N GLY A 338 -5.27 20.10 8.15
CA GLY A 338 -6.12 19.60 7.07
C GLY A 338 -5.66 18.30 6.42
N PHE A 339 -4.55 17.70 6.87
CA PHE A 339 -4.03 16.45 6.33
C PHE A 339 -4.61 15.24 7.05
N PRO A 340 -5.27 14.31 6.33
CA PRO A 340 -5.79 13.10 6.95
C PRO A 340 -4.66 12.13 7.35
N VAL A 341 -4.96 11.28 8.33
CA VAL A 341 -4.01 10.26 8.83
C VAL A 341 -4.69 8.90 8.88
N ARG A 342 -4.06 7.89 8.26
CA ARG A 342 -4.42 6.49 8.36
C ARG A 342 -3.28 5.71 9.02
N LEU A 343 -3.59 5.01 10.09
CA LEU A 343 -2.68 4.09 10.75
C LEU A 343 -3.29 2.69 10.70
N SER A 344 -2.57 1.72 10.20
CA SER A 344 -2.98 0.32 10.19
C SER A 344 -1.85 -0.63 10.57
N GLY A 345 -2.21 -1.82 10.96
CA GLY A 345 -1.31 -2.86 11.41
C GLY A 345 -1.91 -3.63 12.59
N GLN A 346 -1.21 -4.67 13.01
CA GLN A 346 -1.66 -5.48 14.14
C GLN A 346 -1.54 -4.69 15.44
N ASP A 347 -2.61 -4.64 16.24
CA ASP A 347 -2.68 -3.99 17.55
C ASP A 347 -2.39 -2.47 17.58
N VAL A 348 -2.38 -1.77 16.46
CA VAL A 348 -1.96 -0.36 16.37
C VAL A 348 -2.78 0.61 17.22
N ARG A 349 -4.03 0.30 17.54
CA ARG A 349 -4.87 1.16 18.38
C ARG A 349 -4.31 1.34 19.79
N ARG A 350 -3.75 0.27 20.34
CA ARG A 350 -3.06 0.25 21.64
C ARG A 350 -1.56 0.47 21.47
N GLY A 351 -1.00 -0.05 20.39
CA GLY A 351 0.41 -0.32 20.17
C GLY A 351 0.82 -1.68 20.75
N THR A 352 1.66 -2.43 20.03
CA THR A 352 2.15 -3.76 20.47
C THR A 352 2.74 -3.70 21.87
N PHE A 353 3.47 -2.63 22.19
CA PHE A 353 4.12 -2.41 23.49
C PHE A 353 3.27 -1.59 24.47
N SER A 354 1.96 -1.44 24.22
CA SER A 354 1.06 -0.62 25.05
C SER A 354 1.57 0.83 25.20
N GLN A 355 2.10 1.40 24.11
CA GLN A 355 2.68 2.75 24.11
C GLN A 355 1.72 3.81 23.55
N ARG A 356 0.87 3.45 22.61
CA ARG A 356 0.11 4.42 21.79
C ARG A 356 -1.22 4.83 22.39
N HIS A 357 -2.08 3.89 22.63
CA HIS A 357 -3.46 4.12 23.11
C HIS A 357 -4.20 5.25 22.37
N CYS A 358 -4.13 5.29 21.03
CA CYS A 358 -4.82 6.30 20.24
C CYS A 358 -6.35 6.04 20.13
N VAL A 359 -6.79 4.87 20.54
CA VAL A 359 -8.20 4.53 20.73
C VAL A 359 -8.39 4.01 22.17
N LEU A 360 -9.26 4.66 22.91
CA LEU A 360 -9.64 4.31 24.26
C LEU A 360 -10.90 3.44 24.24
N TYR A 361 -11.07 2.62 25.26
CA TYR A 361 -12.22 1.72 25.43
C TYR A 361 -12.91 2.02 26.73
N ASP A 362 -14.22 2.22 26.67
CA ASP A 362 -15.05 2.41 27.84
C ASP A 362 -15.17 1.10 28.65
N SER A 363 -14.88 1.18 29.94
CA SER A 363 -14.85 0.00 30.82
C SER A 363 -16.21 -0.61 31.06
N LYS A 364 -17.32 0.16 30.92
CA LYS A 364 -18.70 -0.28 31.15
C LYS A 364 -19.40 -0.73 29.87
N THR A 365 -19.27 0.09 28.81
CA THR A 365 -20.06 -0.07 27.58
C THR A 365 -19.28 -0.73 26.45
N ARG A 366 -17.95 -0.81 26.53
CA ARG A 366 -17.03 -1.18 25.44
C ARG A 366 -17.03 -0.23 24.23
N ASN A 367 -17.66 0.94 24.36
CA ASN A 367 -17.59 1.97 23.33
C ASN A 367 -16.14 2.39 23.10
N ARG A 368 -15.86 2.91 21.90
CA ARG A 368 -14.53 3.36 21.52
C ARG A 368 -14.51 4.86 21.39
N TYR A 369 -13.46 5.47 21.88
CA TYR A 369 -13.20 6.88 21.73
C TYR A 369 -11.78 7.11 21.24
N ALA A 370 -11.62 7.95 20.21
CA ALA A 370 -10.32 8.34 19.68
C ALA A 370 -10.20 9.86 19.73
N PRO A 371 -9.39 10.44 20.63
CA PRO A 371 -9.21 11.90 20.72
C PRO A 371 -8.81 12.52 19.38
N LEU A 372 -7.87 11.92 18.66
CA LEU A 372 -7.45 12.35 17.34
C LEU A 372 -8.59 12.45 16.32
N ALA A 373 -9.61 11.63 16.42
CA ALA A 373 -10.76 11.67 15.51
C ALA A 373 -11.68 12.88 15.73
N LYS A 374 -11.51 13.60 16.83
CA LYS A 374 -12.21 14.85 17.13
C LYS A 374 -11.51 16.07 16.53
N LEU A 375 -10.22 15.95 16.26
CA LEU A 375 -9.45 16.99 15.59
C LEU A 375 -9.79 16.97 14.10
N LYS A 376 -10.52 17.98 13.65
CA LYS A 376 -10.98 18.07 12.27
C LYS A 376 -10.72 19.46 11.73
N ALA A 377 -9.88 19.57 10.71
CA ALA A 377 -9.85 20.72 9.83
C ALA A 377 -10.41 20.29 8.47
N GLY A 378 -11.57 20.76 8.11
CA GLY A 378 -12.22 20.40 6.85
C GLY A 378 -12.46 18.89 6.69
N PRO A 379 -12.00 18.25 5.60
CA PRO A 379 -12.19 16.84 5.30
C PRO A 379 -11.20 15.90 6.03
N ALA A 380 -10.22 16.45 6.79
CA ALA A 380 -9.23 15.64 7.49
C ALA A 380 -9.90 14.65 8.47
N ARG A 381 -9.44 13.43 8.48
CA ARG A 381 -9.92 12.37 9.37
C ARG A 381 -8.76 11.54 9.87
N PHE A 382 -8.83 11.18 11.13
CA PHE A 382 -7.98 10.15 11.73
C PHE A 382 -8.64 8.78 11.63
N CYS A 383 -7.91 7.80 11.12
CA CYS A 383 -8.35 6.41 11.04
C CYS A 383 -7.26 5.50 11.61
N ALA A 384 -7.60 4.71 12.64
CA ALA A 384 -6.73 3.66 13.18
C ALA A 384 -7.42 2.31 13.10
N TYR A 385 -6.79 1.36 12.41
CA TYR A 385 -7.33 0.02 12.19
C TYR A 385 -6.37 -1.05 12.69
N ASN A 386 -6.79 -1.82 13.70
CA ASN A 386 -6.16 -3.10 13.96
C ASN A 386 -6.44 -3.99 12.75
N SER A 387 -5.39 -4.43 12.10
CA SER A 387 -5.49 -5.29 10.92
C SER A 387 -5.77 -6.75 11.29
N LEU A 388 -6.14 -7.53 10.29
CA LEU A 388 -6.02 -8.98 10.36
C LEU A 388 -4.53 -9.37 10.45
N LEU A 389 -4.27 -10.63 10.78
CA LEU A 389 -2.92 -11.19 10.87
C LEU A 389 -2.41 -11.52 9.46
N SER A 390 -1.89 -10.52 8.79
CA SER A 390 -1.32 -10.59 7.44
C SER A 390 -0.41 -9.39 7.24
N GLU A 391 0.82 -9.62 6.87
CA GLU A 391 1.78 -8.57 6.51
C GLU A 391 1.62 -8.18 5.04
N ALA A 392 1.65 -9.15 4.13
CA ALA A 392 1.62 -8.89 2.68
C ALA A 392 0.30 -8.26 2.23
N GLY A 393 -0.83 -8.85 2.61
CA GLY A 393 -2.14 -8.32 2.23
C GLY A 393 -2.37 -6.90 2.76
N VAL A 394 -2.07 -6.65 4.04
CA VAL A 394 -2.31 -5.36 4.67
C VAL A 394 -1.36 -4.27 4.14
N LEU A 395 -0.07 -4.58 4.00
CA LEU A 395 0.91 -3.65 3.44
C LEU A 395 0.57 -3.30 1.97
N GLY A 396 0.21 -4.30 1.17
CA GLY A 396 -0.22 -4.09 -0.21
C GLY A 396 -1.47 -3.22 -0.32
N PHE A 397 -2.44 -3.41 0.58
CA PHE A 397 -3.64 -2.57 0.67
C PHE A 397 -3.28 -1.11 1.00
N ASP A 398 -2.44 -0.87 2.00
CA ASP A 398 -2.07 0.49 2.40
C ASP A 398 -1.18 1.18 1.35
N TYR A 399 -0.35 0.43 0.64
CA TYR A 399 0.36 0.91 -0.53
C TYR A 399 -0.61 1.35 -1.64
N GLY A 400 -1.56 0.49 -2.02
CA GLY A 400 -2.58 0.82 -3.02
C GLY A 400 -3.45 2.02 -2.60
N TYR A 401 -3.78 2.11 -1.32
CA TYR A 401 -4.48 3.26 -0.77
C TYR A 401 -3.67 4.54 -0.91
N ASN A 402 -2.37 4.49 -0.62
CA ASN A 402 -1.46 5.63 -0.72
C ASN A 402 -1.29 6.15 -2.16
N LEU A 403 -1.25 5.27 -3.15
CA LEU A 403 -1.17 5.68 -4.56
C LEU A 403 -2.30 6.61 -4.98
N MET A 404 -3.49 6.43 -4.40
CA MET A 404 -4.68 7.23 -4.75
C MET A 404 -4.85 8.49 -3.89
N VAL A 405 -4.26 8.54 -2.68
CA VAL A 405 -4.40 9.66 -1.73
C VAL A 405 -3.02 10.04 -1.17
N PRO A 406 -2.13 10.57 -2.01
CA PRO A 406 -0.76 10.88 -1.60
C PRO A 406 -0.65 12.06 -0.60
N GLU A 407 -1.69 12.87 -0.47
CA GLU A 407 -1.80 13.93 0.53
C GLU A 407 -2.22 13.44 1.93
N MET A 408 -2.44 12.14 2.09
CA MET A 408 -2.76 11.51 3.36
C MET A 408 -1.52 10.83 3.96
N LEU A 409 -1.24 11.07 5.23
CA LEU A 409 -0.23 10.28 5.94
C LEU A 409 -0.77 8.87 6.16
N ILE A 410 -0.15 7.90 5.51
CA ILE A 410 -0.50 6.49 5.64
C ILE A 410 0.68 5.76 6.29
N CYS A 411 0.43 5.22 7.47
CA CYS A 411 1.40 4.45 8.25
C CYS A 411 0.92 3.01 8.38
N TRP A 412 1.74 2.09 7.92
CA TRP A 412 1.62 0.67 8.24
C TRP A 412 2.65 0.30 9.31
N GLU A 413 2.20 -0.29 10.43
CA GLU A 413 3.09 -0.74 11.50
C GLU A 413 3.12 -2.26 11.56
N ALA A 414 4.30 -2.85 11.41
CA ALA A 414 4.51 -4.25 11.71
C ALA A 414 4.37 -4.50 13.23
N GLN A 415 3.87 -5.65 13.63
CA GLN A 415 3.81 -5.98 15.06
C GLN A 415 5.21 -6.05 15.68
N PHE A 416 6.14 -6.67 14.96
CA PHE A 416 7.59 -6.55 15.11
C PHE A 416 8.17 -6.36 13.72
N GLY A 417 9.20 -5.54 13.60
CA GLY A 417 9.85 -5.31 12.31
C GLY A 417 10.45 -6.58 11.68
N ASP A 418 10.76 -7.58 12.49
CA ASP A 418 11.22 -8.89 12.07
C ASP A 418 10.22 -9.57 11.11
N PHE A 419 8.90 -9.41 11.35
CA PHE A 419 7.85 -10.03 10.56
C PHE A 419 7.62 -9.40 9.19
N VAL A 420 8.29 -8.28 8.89
CA VAL A 420 8.16 -7.58 7.60
C VAL A 420 8.57 -8.46 6.41
N ASN A 421 9.36 -9.50 6.63
CA ASN A 421 9.74 -10.45 5.60
C ASN A 421 8.54 -11.25 5.04
N GLY A 422 7.44 -11.36 5.80
CA GLY A 422 6.17 -11.90 5.30
C GLY A 422 5.52 -11.05 4.21
N ALA A 423 5.95 -9.78 4.04
CA ALA A 423 5.50 -8.87 3.01
C ALA A 423 6.59 -8.54 1.97
N GLN A 424 7.67 -9.30 1.89
CA GLN A 424 8.83 -8.98 1.06
C GLN A 424 8.46 -8.79 -0.42
N VAL A 425 7.52 -9.57 -0.94
CA VAL A 425 7.04 -9.42 -2.32
C VAL A 425 6.42 -8.03 -2.58
N ILE A 426 5.71 -7.48 -1.63
CA ILE A 426 5.13 -6.13 -1.74
C ILE A 426 6.22 -5.07 -1.68
N ILE A 427 7.22 -5.27 -0.83
CA ILE A 427 8.36 -4.35 -0.72
C ILE A 427 9.16 -4.32 -2.01
N ASP A 428 9.54 -5.49 -2.53
CA ASP A 428 10.40 -5.60 -3.71
C ASP A 428 9.69 -5.19 -5.00
N GLN A 429 8.44 -5.61 -5.17
CA GLN A 429 7.74 -5.45 -6.44
C GLN A 429 6.96 -4.14 -6.57
N PHE A 430 6.59 -3.51 -5.44
CA PHE A 430 5.80 -2.28 -5.45
C PHE A 430 6.53 -1.12 -4.73
N ILE A 431 6.82 -1.24 -3.43
CA ILE A 431 7.27 -0.11 -2.62
C ILE A 431 8.63 0.43 -3.10
N SER A 432 9.60 -0.45 -3.36
CA SER A 432 10.96 -0.06 -3.75
C SER A 432 11.14 0.20 -5.23
N SER A 433 10.26 -0.31 -6.10
CA SER A 433 10.50 -0.36 -7.55
C SER A 433 9.39 0.18 -8.45
N ALA A 434 8.19 0.45 -7.92
CA ALA A 434 7.07 0.89 -8.74
C ALA A 434 7.27 2.27 -9.40
N GLU A 435 8.06 3.13 -8.80
CA GLU A 435 8.40 4.43 -9.38
C GLU A 435 9.24 4.25 -10.65
N SER A 436 10.29 3.44 -10.61
CA SER A 436 11.16 3.19 -11.77
C SER A 436 10.46 2.36 -12.85
N LYS A 437 9.67 1.33 -12.45
CA LYS A 437 8.97 0.47 -13.42
C LYS A 437 7.75 1.13 -14.06
N TRP A 438 6.96 1.86 -13.27
CA TRP A 438 5.60 2.28 -13.67
C TRP A 438 5.33 3.77 -13.47
N GLY A 439 6.32 4.56 -13.03
CA GLY A 439 6.13 5.98 -12.73
C GLY A 439 5.12 6.21 -11.59
N LYS A 440 5.06 5.32 -10.59
CA LYS A 440 4.10 5.37 -9.49
C LYS A 440 4.81 5.59 -8.15
N PRO A 441 5.18 6.84 -7.82
CA PRO A 441 5.80 7.17 -6.54
C PRO A 441 4.81 6.99 -5.38
N SER A 442 5.34 6.63 -4.21
CA SER A 442 4.59 6.45 -2.96
C SER A 442 5.26 7.22 -1.83
N ASN A 443 4.49 7.70 -0.87
CA ASN A 443 4.99 8.29 0.37
C ASN A 443 4.51 7.50 1.61
N LEU A 444 4.24 6.22 1.44
CA LEU A 444 3.89 5.30 2.52
C LEU A 444 4.94 5.30 3.62
N VAL A 445 4.50 5.26 4.88
CA VAL A 445 5.38 5.09 6.04
C VAL A 445 5.29 3.66 6.56
N MET A 446 6.44 3.01 6.69
CA MET A 446 6.55 1.71 7.33
C MET A 446 7.19 1.89 8.71
N LEU A 447 6.45 1.56 9.76
CA LEU A 447 6.92 1.59 11.15
C LEU A 447 7.34 0.18 11.57
N LEU A 448 8.63 -0.02 11.80
CA LEU A 448 9.22 -1.33 12.02
C LEU A 448 9.87 -1.41 13.40
N PRO A 449 9.19 -1.96 14.43
CA PRO A 449 9.79 -2.15 15.75
C PRO A 449 11.08 -2.95 15.68
N HIS A 450 12.19 -2.33 16.14
CA HIS A 450 13.55 -2.82 16.00
C HIS A 450 14.35 -2.59 17.27
N GLY A 451 15.19 -3.55 17.62
CA GLY A 451 16.11 -3.47 18.75
C GLY A 451 16.35 -4.84 19.40
N TYR A 452 17.60 -5.11 19.74
CA TYR A 452 18.02 -6.32 20.44
C TYR A 452 17.77 -6.15 21.93
N GLU A 453 16.63 -6.67 22.42
CA GLU A 453 16.10 -6.40 23.76
C GLU A 453 15.86 -7.67 24.59
N GLY A 454 16.46 -8.78 24.20
CA GLY A 454 16.35 -10.06 24.90
C GLY A 454 15.03 -10.83 24.67
N GLN A 455 14.27 -10.48 23.61
CA GLN A 455 12.98 -11.11 23.29
C GLN A 455 13.10 -12.28 22.31
N GLY A 456 14.33 -12.73 22.00
CA GLY A 456 14.58 -13.79 21.05
C GLY A 456 14.90 -13.31 19.63
N PRO A 457 15.29 -14.22 18.70
CA PRO A 457 15.79 -13.86 17.38
C PRO A 457 14.73 -13.23 16.49
N GLU A 458 13.46 -13.70 16.56
CA GLU A 458 12.37 -13.22 15.70
C GLU A 458 11.72 -11.91 16.20
N HIS A 459 12.22 -11.33 17.27
CA HIS A 459 11.70 -10.10 17.87
C HIS A 459 12.80 -9.05 18.05
N SER A 460 13.89 -9.14 17.31
CA SER A 460 15.07 -8.31 17.51
C SER A 460 15.33 -7.36 16.35
N SER A 461 15.33 -7.82 15.10
CA SER A 461 15.76 -7.02 13.97
C SER A 461 14.72 -6.92 12.88
N ALA A 462 14.41 -5.71 12.45
CA ALA A 462 13.66 -5.43 11.22
C ALA A 462 14.53 -5.63 9.96
N ARG A 463 15.77 -6.06 10.11
CA ARG A 463 16.74 -6.23 9.01
C ARG A 463 16.93 -4.94 8.21
N LEU A 464 17.38 -3.90 8.91
CA LEU A 464 17.74 -2.60 8.36
C LEU A 464 18.57 -2.72 7.08
N GLU A 465 19.54 -3.63 7.08
CA GLU A 465 20.43 -3.94 5.97
C GLU A 465 19.70 -4.39 4.71
N ARG A 466 18.54 -5.03 4.81
CA ARG A 466 17.70 -5.43 3.67
C ARG A 466 17.17 -4.21 2.92
N PHE A 467 16.70 -3.22 3.67
CA PHE A 467 16.20 -1.97 3.07
C PHE A 467 17.33 -1.16 2.46
N LEU A 468 18.50 -1.11 3.09
CA LEU A 468 19.67 -0.44 2.52
C LEU A 468 20.13 -1.10 1.22
N GLN A 469 20.04 -2.42 1.10
CA GLN A 469 20.32 -3.15 -0.15
C GLN A 469 19.33 -2.81 -1.28
N LEU A 470 18.09 -2.46 -0.96
CA LEU A 470 17.06 -2.07 -1.92
C LEU A 470 17.16 -0.58 -2.33
N CYS A 471 18.04 0.18 -1.70
CA CYS A 471 18.20 1.60 -1.98
C CYS A 471 18.95 1.83 -3.29
N ALA A 472 18.33 2.55 -4.21
CA ALA A 472 18.93 2.95 -5.48
C ALA A 472 18.22 4.21 -6.01
N GLY A 473 18.96 5.17 -6.59
CA GLY A 473 18.38 6.35 -7.22
C GLY A 473 17.44 7.18 -6.35
N GLY A 474 17.61 7.15 -5.02
CA GLY A 474 16.74 7.89 -4.09
C GLY A 474 15.33 7.31 -3.93
N ASN A 475 15.12 6.03 -4.24
CA ASN A 475 13.81 5.37 -4.24
C ASN A 475 13.15 5.24 -2.86
N LEU A 476 13.92 5.20 -1.78
CA LEU A 476 13.46 5.03 -0.40
C LEU A 476 14.07 6.08 0.52
N GLN A 477 13.53 6.16 1.73
CA GLN A 477 14.15 6.83 2.86
C GLN A 477 14.26 5.82 4.00
N VAL A 478 15.45 5.66 4.58
CA VAL A 478 15.69 4.72 5.68
C VAL A 478 16.16 5.49 6.90
N CYS A 479 15.39 5.47 7.98
CA CYS A 479 15.65 6.21 9.21
C CYS A 479 15.71 5.26 10.42
N ASN A 480 16.66 5.57 11.32
CA ASN A 480 16.79 4.90 12.61
C ASN A 480 17.00 5.97 13.70
N LEU A 481 15.89 6.54 14.15
CA LEU A 481 15.84 7.76 14.94
C LEU A 481 16.20 7.53 16.40
N THR A 482 16.79 8.56 17.02
CA THR A 482 17.22 8.51 18.42
C THR A 482 16.39 9.39 19.35
N LYS A 483 15.53 10.30 18.85
CA LYS A 483 14.83 11.30 19.67
C LYS A 483 13.37 11.42 19.28
N PRO A 484 12.42 11.58 20.24
CA PRO A 484 10.99 11.75 19.95
C PRO A 484 10.68 12.89 18.98
N ALA A 485 11.35 14.03 19.10
CA ALA A 485 11.15 15.16 18.21
C ALA A 485 11.52 14.84 16.74
N GLN A 486 12.59 14.06 16.52
CA GLN A 486 12.96 13.61 15.17
C GLN A 486 11.84 12.77 14.55
N TYR A 487 11.17 11.94 15.35
CA TYR A 487 10.02 11.16 14.88
C TYR A 487 8.84 12.06 14.51
N PHE A 488 8.52 13.05 15.34
CA PHE A 488 7.51 14.07 15.04
C PHE A 488 7.80 14.77 13.70
N HIS A 489 9.02 15.25 13.52
CA HIS A 489 9.44 15.95 12.32
C HIS A 489 9.47 15.04 11.08
N ALA A 490 9.90 13.78 11.21
CA ALA A 490 9.91 12.82 10.12
C ALA A 490 8.51 12.54 9.57
N LEU A 491 7.52 12.33 10.44
CA LEU A 491 6.13 12.11 10.05
C LEU A 491 5.52 13.33 9.36
N ARG A 492 5.79 14.52 9.88
CA ARG A 492 5.31 15.77 9.27
C ARG A 492 6.01 16.05 7.95
N ARG A 493 7.33 15.87 7.88
CA ARG A 493 8.13 16.03 6.66
C ARG A 493 7.58 15.17 5.52
N GLN A 494 7.15 13.95 5.82
CA GLN A 494 6.64 13.00 4.83
C GLN A 494 5.43 13.54 4.03
N ILE A 495 4.66 14.44 4.61
CA ILE A 495 3.48 15.05 3.99
C ILE A 495 3.74 16.48 3.52
N LEU A 496 4.52 17.25 4.25
CA LEU A 496 4.69 18.68 3.97
C LEU A 496 5.64 18.95 2.80
N ARG A 497 6.55 18.05 2.48
CA ARG A 497 7.41 18.18 1.30
C ARG A 497 6.75 17.60 0.05
N LYS A 498 7.14 18.12 -1.11
CA LYS A 498 6.62 17.65 -2.41
C LYS A 498 7.13 16.28 -2.81
N LEU A 499 8.37 15.94 -2.42
CA LEU A 499 8.99 14.68 -2.74
C LEU A 499 8.23 13.49 -2.13
N ARG A 500 7.83 12.54 -2.95
CA ARG A 500 7.10 11.33 -2.55
C ARG A 500 8.00 10.12 -2.63
N LYS A 501 8.58 9.73 -1.49
CA LYS A 501 9.40 8.50 -1.36
C LYS A 501 8.96 7.76 -0.11
N PRO A 502 8.86 6.43 -0.15
CA PRO A 502 8.51 5.64 1.02
C PRO A 502 9.50 5.88 2.16
N LEU A 503 8.98 5.98 3.38
CA LEU A 503 9.76 6.14 4.60
C LEU A 503 9.78 4.82 5.36
N ILE A 504 10.95 4.22 5.47
CA ILE A 504 11.22 3.03 6.29
C ILE A 504 11.80 3.49 7.61
N LEU A 505 11.04 3.35 8.69
CA LEU A 505 11.40 3.86 9.99
C LEU A 505 11.56 2.73 10.99
N MET A 506 12.79 2.56 11.49
CA MET A 506 13.08 1.67 12.60
C MET A 506 12.52 2.26 13.89
N SER A 507 11.37 1.76 14.36
CA SER A 507 10.73 2.24 15.57
C SER A 507 11.38 1.57 16.79
N PRO A 508 11.60 2.30 17.90
CA PRO A 508 12.22 1.73 19.08
C PRO A 508 11.24 0.85 19.89
N LYS A 509 11.81 0.03 20.77
CA LYS A 509 11.07 -0.72 21.80
C LYS A 509 11.37 -0.21 23.20
N SER A 510 12.58 -0.41 23.71
CA SER A 510 12.94 0.06 25.06
C SER A 510 12.99 1.58 25.16
N LEU A 511 13.40 2.29 24.09
CA LEU A 511 13.42 3.75 24.08
C LEU A 511 12.03 4.38 24.22
N LEU A 512 10.96 3.65 23.95
CA LEU A 512 9.58 4.11 24.23
C LEU A 512 9.35 4.54 25.68
N ARG A 513 10.17 4.02 26.62
CA ARG A 513 10.08 4.30 28.07
C ARG A 513 11.42 4.69 28.70
N HIS A 514 12.43 4.92 27.88
CA HIS A 514 13.75 5.29 28.38
C HIS A 514 13.72 6.73 28.93
N PRO A 515 14.17 6.96 30.17
CA PRO A 515 14.03 8.28 30.82
C PRO A 515 14.78 9.40 30.11
N GLU A 516 15.89 9.10 29.44
CA GLU A 516 16.68 10.07 28.68
C GLU A 516 16.20 10.23 27.21
N CYS A 517 15.35 9.31 26.72
CA CYS A 517 14.80 9.39 25.37
C CYS A 517 13.51 10.22 25.37
N VAL A 518 13.67 11.50 25.61
CA VAL A 518 12.61 12.50 25.67
C VAL A 518 13.00 13.75 24.88
N SER A 519 12.03 14.58 24.58
CA SER A 519 12.21 15.88 23.94
C SER A 519 11.46 16.95 24.70
N MET A 520 11.95 18.18 24.64
CA MET A 520 11.31 19.35 25.24
C MET A 520 10.56 20.15 24.17
N GLU A 521 9.71 21.08 24.56
CA GLU A 521 8.87 21.86 23.67
C GLU A 521 9.66 22.56 22.55
N ASP A 522 10.81 23.12 22.86
CA ASP A 522 11.68 23.80 21.89
C ASP A 522 12.10 22.88 20.73
N ASP A 523 12.16 21.55 20.96
CA ASP A 523 12.48 20.59 19.93
C ASP A 523 11.36 20.40 18.88
N PHE A 524 10.16 20.94 19.12
CA PHE A 524 8.98 20.83 18.25
C PHE A 524 8.53 22.16 17.65
N THR A 525 9.12 23.27 18.07
CA THR A 525 8.70 24.62 17.71
C THR A 525 9.07 25.01 16.29
N GLU A 526 8.64 26.18 15.84
CA GLU A 526 8.74 26.65 14.44
C GLU A 526 10.18 26.72 13.93
N GLU A 527 11.17 26.89 14.81
CA GLU A 527 12.59 26.92 14.45
C GLU A 527 13.19 25.52 14.30
N SER A 528 12.45 24.48 14.73
CA SER A 528 12.87 23.10 14.69
C SER A 528 12.42 22.40 13.40
N HIS A 529 13.21 21.44 12.96
CA HIS A 529 12.93 20.65 11.76
C HIS A 529 13.59 19.28 11.86
N PHE A 530 13.29 18.42 10.91
CA PHE A 530 14.00 17.14 10.79
C PHE A 530 15.46 17.37 10.43
N ARG A 531 16.35 16.69 11.15
CA ARG A 531 17.78 16.69 10.87
C ARG A 531 18.24 15.28 10.58
N GLU A 532 18.87 15.07 9.44
CA GLU A 532 19.42 13.78 9.02
C GLU A 532 20.59 13.34 9.92
N ILE A 533 21.30 14.31 10.47
CA ILE A 533 22.42 14.12 11.39
C ILE A 533 22.21 15.04 12.60
N LEU A 534 22.38 14.50 13.79
CA LEU A 534 22.39 15.26 15.04
C LEU A 534 23.78 15.34 15.63
N ASP A 535 24.23 16.54 15.89
CA ASP A 535 25.50 16.81 16.51
C ASP A 535 25.51 16.48 18.03
N ASP A 536 26.68 16.52 18.64
CA ASP A 536 26.85 16.29 20.06
C ASP A 536 26.51 17.52 20.91
N ASN A 537 25.38 17.50 21.59
CA ASN A 537 24.89 18.63 22.37
C ASN A 537 25.83 19.07 23.52
N GLN A 538 26.76 18.22 23.95
CA GLN A 538 27.71 18.54 25.06
C GLN A 538 29.01 19.13 24.56
N LEU A 539 29.38 18.89 23.32
CA LEU A 539 30.68 19.27 22.77
C LEU A 539 30.61 20.17 21.55
N VAL A 540 29.40 20.45 21.02
CA VAL A 540 29.23 21.28 19.83
C VAL A 540 29.85 22.68 20.00
N ASP A 541 29.77 23.26 21.18
CA ASP A 541 30.34 24.57 21.50
C ASP A 541 31.84 24.52 21.88
N HIS A 542 32.43 23.32 21.90
CA HIS A 542 33.83 23.10 22.29
C HIS A 542 34.54 22.15 21.31
N PRO A 543 34.51 22.42 19.99
CA PRO A 543 35.10 21.52 19.00
C PRO A 543 36.61 21.33 19.16
N ASP A 544 37.30 22.32 19.74
CA ASP A 544 38.72 22.28 20.07
C ASP A 544 39.10 21.17 21.06
N ARG A 545 38.17 20.71 21.89
CA ARG A 545 38.39 19.63 22.86
C ARG A 545 38.21 18.23 22.26
N VAL A 546 37.59 18.13 21.08
CA VAL A 546 37.25 16.85 20.48
C VAL A 546 38.47 16.23 19.81
N THR A 547 38.88 15.07 20.30
CA THR A 547 39.97 14.27 19.71
C THR A 547 39.47 12.95 19.12
N ARG A 548 38.21 12.59 19.38
CA ARG A 548 37.56 11.38 18.85
C ARG A 548 36.11 11.67 18.45
N LEU A 549 35.71 11.19 17.27
CA LEU A 549 34.34 11.18 16.79
C LEU A 549 33.82 9.75 16.76
N ILE A 550 32.61 9.55 17.28
CA ILE A 550 31.86 8.30 17.20
C ILE A 550 30.58 8.59 16.41
N PHE A 551 30.41 7.91 15.30
CA PHE A 551 29.14 7.93 14.55
C PHE A 551 28.30 6.73 14.95
N CYS A 552 27.02 6.95 15.25
CA CYS A 552 26.10 5.89 15.65
C CYS A 552 24.68 6.18 15.14
N SER A 553 23.80 5.19 15.22
CA SER A 553 22.40 5.28 14.86
C SER A 553 21.54 4.48 15.82
N GLY A 554 20.35 4.98 16.15
CA GLY A 554 19.40 4.30 17.02
C GLY A 554 19.85 4.16 18.48
N LYS A 555 19.39 3.11 19.14
CA LYS A 555 19.49 2.90 20.59
C LYS A 555 20.90 2.95 21.17
N VAL A 556 21.90 2.47 20.45
CA VAL A 556 23.29 2.42 20.92
C VAL A 556 23.84 3.79 21.37
N TYR A 557 23.24 4.88 20.85
CA TYR A 557 23.56 6.23 21.32
C TYR A 557 23.46 6.39 22.85
N TYR A 558 22.39 5.85 23.44
CA TYR A 558 22.18 5.98 24.90
C TYR A 558 23.15 5.14 25.70
N ASP A 559 23.58 4.00 25.21
CA ASP A 559 24.62 3.17 25.84
C ASP A 559 25.97 3.88 25.79
N LEU A 560 26.33 4.47 24.65
CA LEU A 560 27.54 5.27 24.48
C LEU A 560 27.52 6.52 25.33
N LEU A 561 26.41 7.24 25.39
CA LEU A 561 26.23 8.44 26.21
C LEU A 561 26.40 8.12 27.69
N LYS A 562 25.73 7.07 28.16
CA LYS A 562 25.85 6.60 29.53
C LYS A 562 27.31 6.23 29.89
N PHE A 563 27.98 5.47 29.01
CA PHE A 563 29.37 5.10 29.20
C PHE A 563 30.29 6.34 29.27
N ARG A 564 30.13 7.27 28.33
CA ARG A 564 30.89 8.53 28.30
C ARG A 564 30.71 9.33 29.57
N ASN A 565 29.49 9.52 30.03
CA ASN A 565 29.17 10.30 31.22
C ASN A 565 29.67 9.62 32.49
N SER A 566 29.49 8.30 32.62
CA SER A 566 29.94 7.54 33.81
C SER A 566 31.47 7.46 33.95
N ASN A 567 32.22 7.63 32.87
CA ASN A 567 33.68 7.62 32.87
C ASN A 567 34.30 9.03 32.69
N GLU A 568 33.47 10.07 32.75
CA GLU A 568 33.89 11.49 32.61
C GLU A 568 34.73 11.76 31.34
N ILE A 569 34.43 11.10 30.23
CA ILE A 569 35.17 11.27 28.97
C ILE A 569 34.72 12.57 28.31
N ARG A 570 35.62 13.56 28.21
CA ARG A 570 35.34 14.94 27.78
C ARG A 570 35.87 15.28 26.39
N ASN A 571 36.49 14.36 25.70
CA ASN A 571 37.12 14.58 24.40
C ASN A 571 36.54 13.70 23.25
N THR A 572 35.43 13.07 23.49
CA THR A 572 34.78 12.18 22.52
C THR A 572 33.37 12.70 22.18
N ALA A 573 33.16 13.12 20.97
CA ALA A 573 31.84 13.51 20.46
C ALA A 573 31.10 12.31 19.88
N ILE A 574 29.78 12.25 20.11
CA ILE A 574 28.90 11.19 19.63
C ILE A 574 27.88 11.81 18.63
N ILE A 575 28.12 11.59 17.35
CA ILE A 575 27.28 12.08 16.25
C ILE A 575 26.25 11.02 15.90
N ARG A 576 24.97 11.44 15.79
CA ARG A 576 23.86 10.54 15.52
C ARG A 576 23.41 10.65 14.07
N ILE A 577 23.41 9.55 13.35
CA ILE A 577 22.88 9.45 11.99
C ILE A 577 21.43 9.01 12.10
N GLU A 578 20.51 9.94 11.92
CA GLU A 578 19.06 9.72 12.02
C GLU A 578 18.49 9.16 10.70
N GLN A 579 18.99 9.64 9.56
CA GLN A 579 18.65 9.13 8.23
C GLN A 579 19.88 8.47 7.60
N LEU A 580 19.74 7.17 7.32
CA LEU A 580 20.80 6.34 6.73
C LEU A 580 20.79 6.39 5.20
N TYR A 581 19.62 6.63 4.61
CA TYR A 581 19.47 6.79 3.17
C TYR A 581 18.29 7.73 2.84
N PRO A 582 18.42 8.61 1.82
CA PRO A 582 19.70 9.03 1.26
C PRO A 582 20.62 9.62 2.35
N PHE A 583 21.92 9.38 2.23
CA PHE A 583 22.90 9.89 3.19
C PHE A 583 23.29 11.33 2.82
N HIS A 584 23.28 12.22 3.83
CA HIS A 584 23.60 13.65 3.65
C HIS A 584 25.10 13.87 3.56
#